data_84c1d08eb3ca60d43afcaecaa465db2f
#
_entry.id   84c1d08eb3ca60d43afcaecaa465db2f
#
_cell.length_a   1.000
_cell.length_b   1.000
_cell.length_c   1.000
_cell.angle_alpha   90.00
_cell.angle_beta   90.00
_cell.angle_gamma   90.00
#
_symmetry.space_group_name_H-M   'P 1'
#
loop_
_entity.id
_entity.type
_entity.pdbx_description
1 polymer ?
#
loop_
_entity_poly.entity_id
_entity_poly.type
_entity_poly.pdbx_seq_one_letter_code
_entity_poly.pdbx_strand_id
1 'polypeptide(L)'
;FAITAFFHRYYSHRTYKMGRAMQFIAAFIGTTATQKGPLWWAAHHRIHHKESDSENDPHSSHEGFWHTHWLWFLYEENNTVDYEGIPDLTRYAELRWLDRLWPVPPVLLGVGFFLLGGWHLTVWGYFVSTFLLSNGTYTINSLMHYFGKQQYFTGDESRNHWFLAIITLGEGWHNNHHRYQAAARNGFFWYEY
;
A
#
# COMPACT_ATOMS: atom_id res chain seq x y z
N PHE A 1 -3.83 3.75 8.52
CA PHE A 1 -4.52 2.48 8.88
C PHE A 1 -5.09 1.78 7.64
N ALA A 2 -5.88 2.46 6.78
CA ALA A 2 -6.62 1.82 5.69
C ALA A 2 -5.71 1.17 4.62
N ILE A 3 -4.59 1.79 4.27
CA ILE A 3 -3.61 1.19 3.37
C ILE A 3 -3.04 -0.08 3.99
N THR A 4 -2.54 0.00 5.21
CA THR A 4 -1.93 -1.11 5.95
C THR A 4 -2.89 -2.28 6.15
N ALA A 5 -4.04 -2.02 6.78
CA ALA A 5 -4.98 -3.07 7.13
C ALA A 5 -5.74 -3.59 5.91
N PHE A 6 -6.20 -2.71 5.00
CA PHE A 6 -7.08 -3.12 3.92
C PHE A 6 -6.32 -3.39 2.63
N PHE A 7 -5.65 -2.40 2.03
CA PHE A 7 -5.00 -2.61 0.74
C PHE A 7 -3.88 -3.63 0.83
N HIS A 8 -3.01 -3.47 1.82
CA HIS A 8 -1.87 -4.35 2.01
C HIS A 8 -2.31 -5.73 2.53
N ARG A 9 -2.76 -5.81 3.79
CA ARG A 9 -3.00 -7.11 4.45
C ARG A 9 -4.22 -7.87 3.92
N TYR A 10 -5.31 -7.18 3.59
CA TYR A 10 -6.51 -7.87 3.09
C TYR A 10 -6.50 -8.07 1.58
N TYR A 11 -6.36 -7.00 0.78
CA TYR A 11 -6.49 -7.12 -0.68
C TYR A 11 -5.29 -7.81 -1.30
N SER A 12 -4.07 -7.49 -0.90
CA SER A 12 -2.88 -8.10 -1.48
C SER A 12 -2.62 -9.50 -0.92
N HIS A 13 -2.57 -9.65 0.42
CA HIS A 13 -2.12 -10.89 1.07
C HIS A 13 -3.22 -11.80 1.60
N ARG A 14 -4.49 -11.35 1.65
CA ARG A 14 -5.63 -12.14 2.15
C ARG A 14 -5.40 -12.70 3.56
N THR A 15 -4.70 -11.97 4.42
CA THR A 15 -4.31 -12.41 5.76
C THR A 15 -5.49 -12.67 6.71
N TYR A 16 -6.66 -12.16 6.38
CA TYR A 16 -7.91 -12.40 7.10
C TYR A 16 -9.12 -12.35 6.16
N LYS A 17 -10.30 -12.65 6.68
CA LYS A 17 -11.54 -12.74 5.88
C LYS A 17 -12.50 -11.62 6.23
N MET A 18 -13.21 -11.10 5.24
CA MET A 18 -14.32 -10.15 5.38
C MET A 18 -15.53 -10.62 4.57
N GLY A 19 -16.73 -10.27 5.04
CA GLY A 19 -17.94 -10.36 4.22
C GLY A 19 -17.92 -9.34 3.08
N ARG A 20 -18.66 -9.61 2.00
CA ARG A 20 -18.64 -8.80 0.77
C ARG A 20 -18.95 -7.31 1.00
N ALA A 21 -19.92 -6.99 1.85
CA ALA A 21 -20.24 -5.60 2.16
C ALA A 21 -19.08 -4.87 2.86
N MET A 22 -18.47 -5.51 3.87
CA MET A 22 -17.31 -4.95 4.56
C MET A 22 -16.10 -4.84 3.63
N GLN A 23 -15.91 -5.81 2.72
CA GLN A 23 -14.90 -5.72 1.68
C GLN A 23 -15.06 -4.43 0.85
N PHE A 24 -16.27 -4.12 0.37
CA PHE A 24 -16.49 -2.88 -0.39
C PHE A 24 -16.25 -1.63 0.43
N ILE A 25 -16.72 -1.59 1.69
CA ILE A 25 -16.48 -0.46 2.60
C ILE A 25 -14.98 -0.25 2.83
N ALA A 26 -14.23 -1.32 3.09
CA ALA A 26 -12.79 -1.28 3.26
C ALA A 26 -12.05 -0.79 2.00
N ALA A 27 -12.49 -1.23 0.81
CA ALA A 27 -11.96 -0.74 -0.46
C ALA A 27 -12.22 0.75 -0.65
N PHE A 28 -13.44 1.21 -0.40
CA PHE A 28 -13.81 2.61 -0.52
C PHE A 28 -12.98 3.50 0.41
N ILE A 29 -12.86 3.11 1.68
CA ILE A 29 -12.03 3.83 2.66
C ILE A 29 -10.55 3.81 2.24
N GLY A 30 -10.02 2.65 1.80
CA GLY A 30 -8.64 2.56 1.30
C GLY A 30 -8.38 3.48 0.12
N THR A 31 -9.33 3.58 -0.82
CA THR A 31 -9.21 4.44 -2.00
C THR A 31 -9.14 5.94 -1.64
N THR A 32 -9.71 6.37 -0.50
CA THR A 32 -9.59 7.76 -0.04
C THR A 32 -8.15 8.20 0.25
N ALA A 33 -7.22 7.24 0.40
CA ALA A 33 -5.80 7.52 0.60
C ALA A 33 -5.07 8.03 -0.66
N THR A 34 -5.76 8.16 -1.80
CA THR A 34 -5.24 8.72 -3.06
C THR A 34 -4.08 7.89 -3.64
N GLN A 35 -4.08 6.59 -3.40
CA GLN A 35 -3.08 5.63 -3.93
C GLN A 35 -3.72 4.69 -4.97
N LYS A 36 -4.51 5.25 -5.89
CA LYS A 36 -5.31 4.55 -6.91
C LYS A 36 -6.36 3.60 -6.30
N GLY A 37 -6.79 2.60 -7.06
CA GLY A 37 -7.85 1.68 -6.65
C GLY A 37 -7.35 0.39 -6.00
N PRO A 38 -8.27 -0.40 -5.40
CA PRO A 38 -7.91 -1.61 -4.67
C PRO A 38 -7.34 -2.73 -5.56
N LEU A 39 -7.76 -2.80 -6.84
CA LEU A 39 -7.26 -3.81 -7.77
C LEU A 39 -5.87 -3.43 -8.28
N TRP A 40 -5.68 -2.16 -8.65
CA TRP A 40 -4.38 -1.66 -9.05
C TRP A 40 -3.34 -1.88 -7.94
N TRP A 41 -3.67 -1.51 -6.73
CA TRP A 41 -2.77 -1.62 -5.58
C TRP A 41 -2.40 -3.08 -5.29
N ALA A 42 -3.40 -3.97 -5.26
CA ALA A 42 -3.18 -5.39 -4.99
C ALA A 42 -2.35 -6.08 -6.10
N ALA A 43 -2.60 -5.75 -7.38
CA ALA A 43 -1.87 -6.30 -8.49
C ALA A 43 -0.38 -5.93 -8.41
N HIS A 44 -0.07 -4.63 -8.29
CA HIS A 44 1.32 -4.16 -8.20
C HIS A 44 2.05 -4.73 -6.99
N HIS A 45 1.37 -4.80 -5.85
CA HIS A 45 1.98 -5.34 -4.63
C HIS A 45 2.25 -6.84 -4.72
N ARG A 46 1.38 -7.62 -5.38
CA ARG A 46 1.64 -9.05 -5.63
C ARG A 46 2.78 -9.26 -6.63
N ILE A 47 2.88 -8.40 -7.66
CA ILE A 47 4.03 -8.40 -8.58
C ILE A 47 5.30 -8.10 -7.80
N HIS A 48 5.31 -7.04 -6.97
CA HIS A 48 6.44 -6.71 -6.12
C HIS A 48 6.91 -7.90 -5.28
N HIS A 49 6.02 -8.59 -4.58
CA HIS A 49 6.40 -9.76 -3.79
C HIS A 49 6.91 -10.95 -4.59
N LYS A 50 6.47 -11.10 -5.83
CA LYS A 50 6.91 -12.17 -6.72
C LYS A 50 8.27 -11.85 -7.35
N GLU A 51 8.50 -10.60 -7.69
CA GLU A 51 9.63 -10.12 -8.49
C GLU A 51 10.52 -9.12 -7.71
N SER A 52 10.40 -9.09 -6.37
CA SER A 52 11.00 -8.07 -5.51
C SER A 52 12.46 -7.80 -5.84
N ASP A 53 12.77 -6.52 -6.04
CA ASP A 53 14.07 -5.99 -6.45
C ASP A 53 14.63 -6.52 -7.79
N SER A 54 13.85 -7.27 -8.57
CA SER A 54 14.22 -7.65 -9.94
C SER A 54 13.92 -6.55 -10.97
N GLU A 55 14.27 -6.78 -12.22
CA GLU A 55 13.93 -5.89 -13.35
C GLU A 55 12.42 -5.80 -13.62
N ASN A 56 11.63 -6.76 -13.14
CA ASN A 56 10.17 -6.79 -13.30
C ASN A 56 9.42 -6.22 -12.09
N ASP A 57 10.12 -5.80 -11.04
CA ASP A 57 9.51 -5.13 -9.90
C ASP A 57 9.15 -3.69 -10.27
N PRO A 58 7.88 -3.27 -10.18
CA PRO A 58 7.47 -1.90 -10.54
C PRO A 58 8.24 -0.81 -9.78
N HIS A 59 8.73 -1.10 -8.60
CA HIS A 59 9.46 -0.16 -7.75
C HIS A 59 10.75 -0.75 -7.16
N SER A 60 11.48 -1.49 -8.00
CA SER A 60 12.77 -2.07 -7.63
C SER A 60 13.71 -1.06 -6.96
N SER A 61 14.33 -1.45 -5.85
CA SER A 61 15.32 -0.62 -5.16
C SER A 61 16.57 -0.38 -6.00
N HIS A 62 16.84 -1.24 -6.97
CA HIS A 62 17.99 -1.13 -7.89
C HIS A 62 17.87 0.01 -8.88
N GLU A 63 16.64 0.51 -9.14
CA GLU A 63 16.38 1.69 -9.99
C GLU A 63 16.66 3.04 -9.27
N GLY A 64 17.07 2.95 -8.01
CA GLY A 64 17.45 4.10 -7.21
C GLY A 64 16.31 4.70 -6.38
N PHE A 65 16.70 5.46 -5.35
CA PHE A 65 15.78 5.96 -4.32
C PHE A 65 14.57 6.73 -4.88
N TRP A 66 14.79 7.68 -5.79
CA TRP A 66 13.70 8.51 -6.29
C TRP A 66 12.72 7.75 -7.15
N HIS A 67 13.20 6.77 -7.96
CA HIS A 67 12.31 5.86 -8.68
C HIS A 67 11.42 5.10 -7.70
N THR A 68 12.02 4.38 -6.78
CA THR A 68 11.34 3.50 -5.83
C THR A 68 10.39 4.26 -4.89
N HIS A 69 10.75 5.49 -4.50
CA HIS A 69 9.95 6.30 -3.58
C HIS A 69 8.79 7.04 -4.27
N TRP A 70 9.07 7.72 -5.39
CA TRP A 70 8.11 8.64 -5.98
C TRP A 70 7.78 8.42 -7.46
N LEU A 71 8.74 7.99 -8.28
CA LEU A 71 8.57 8.11 -9.73
C LEU A 71 7.86 6.90 -10.33
N TRP A 72 8.01 5.71 -9.78
CA TRP A 72 7.54 4.46 -10.34
C TRP A 72 6.05 4.46 -10.74
N PHE A 73 5.17 5.04 -9.94
CA PHE A 73 3.73 5.06 -10.23
C PHE A 73 3.32 6.16 -11.24
N LEU A 74 4.27 7.01 -11.65
CA LEU A 74 4.06 8.02 -12.69
C LEU A 74 4.34 7.47 -14.09
N TYR A 75 5.04 6.35 -14.22
CA TYR A 75 5.29 5.71 -15.50
C TYR A 75 4.00 5.10 -16.07
N GLU A 76 3.85 5.19 -17.42
CA GLU A 76 2.63 4.76 -18.10
C GLU A 76 2.39 3.25 -17.97
N GLU A 77 3.45 2.45 -18.03
CA GLU A 77 3.39 0.99 -17.82
C GLU A 77 2.79 0.62 -16.48
N ASN A 78 3.04 1.39 -15.42
CA ASN A 78 2.52 1.16 -14.09
C ASN A 78 1.08 1.71 -13.88
N ASN A 79 0.44 2.26 -14.92
CA ASN A 79 -0.97 2.61 -14.88
C ASN A 79 -1.89 1.42 -15.19
N THR A 80 -1.37 0.36 -15.78
CA THR A 80 -2.13 -0.85 -16.12
C THR A 80 -2.32 -1.75 -14.89
N VAL A 81 -3.34 -2.60 -14.94
CA VAL A 81 -3.63 -3.58 -13.88
C VAL A 81 -3.46 -4.99 -14.46
N ASP A 82 -2.61 -5.79 -13.87
CA ASP A 82 -2.56 -7.23 -14.13
C ASP A 82 -3.75 -7.93 -13.46
N TYR A 83 -4.83 -8.09 -14.20
CA TYR A 83 -6.04 -8.76 -13.73
C TYR A 83 -5.85 -10.27 -13.55
N GLU A 84 -4.90 -10.89 -14.24
CA GLU A 84 -4.62 -12.31 -14.15
C GLU A 84 -3.95 -12.67 -12.82
N GLY A 85 -3.16 -11.77 -12.25
CA GLY A 85 -2.53 -11.94 -10.93
C GLY A 85 -3.49 -11.81 -9.74
N ILE A 86 -4.74 -11.33 -9.98
CA ILE A 86 -5.71 -11.05 -8.91
C ILE A 86 -7.12 -11.61 -9.17
N PRO A 87 -7.30 -12.86 -9.67
CA PRO A 87 -8.62 -13.40 -10.05
C PRO A 87 -9.59 -13.51 -8.88
N ASP A 88 -9.07 -13.64 -7.66
CA ASP A 88 -9.84 -13.65 -6.42
C ASP A 88 -10.52 -12.31 -6.11
N LEU A 89 -10.01 -11.20 -6.66
CA LEU A 89 -10.56 -9.85 -6.50
C LEU A 89 -11.38 -9.41 -7.72
N THR A 90 -10.94 -9.73 -8.92
CA THR A 90 -11.56 -9.26 -10.17
C THR A 90 -12.96 -9.82 -10.39
N ARG A 91 -13.33 -10.92 -9.75
CA ARG A 91 -14.69 -11.47 -9.76
C ARG A 91 -15.74 -10.54 -9.15
N TYR A 92 -15.36 -9.54 -8.35
CA TYR A 92 -16.26 -8.60 -7.70
C TYR A 92 -16.46 -7.35 -8.56
N ALA A 93 -17.66 -7.18 -9.11
CA ALA A 93 -17.99 -6.05 -9.99
C ALA A 93 -17.80 -4.70 -9.31
N GLU A 94 -18.18 -4.59 -8.04
CA GLU A 94 -18.04 -3.37 -7.23
C GLU A 94 -16.58 -2.94 -7.03
N LEU A 95 -15.64 -3.88 -6.95
CA LEU A 95 -14.22 -3.56 -6.87
C LEU A 95 -13.69 -3.05 -8.21
N ARG A 96 -14.14 -3.66 -9.33
CA ARG A 96 -13.79 -3.16 -10.68
C ARG A 96 -14.33 -1.75 -10.93
N TRP A 97 -15.55 -1.47 -10.50
CA TRP A 97 -16.11 -0.13 -10.60
C TRP A 97 -15.35 0.88 -9.75
N LEU A 98 -15.06 0.53 -8.50
CA LEU A 98 -14.31 1.40 -7.60
C LEU A 98 -12.88 1.65 -8.11
N ASP A 99 -12.22 0.64 -8.65
CA ASP A 99 -10.89 0.76 -9.23
C ASP A 99 -10.87 1.71 -10.44
N ARG A 100 -11.88 1.60 -11.32
CA ARG A 100 -12.03 2.51 -12.47
C ARG A 100 -12.36 3.94 -12.03
N LEU A 101 -13.14 4.08 -10.99
CA LEU A 101 -13.60 5.36 -10.44
C LEU A 101 -12.77 5.79 -9.22
N TRP A 102 -11.53 5.34 -9.11
CA TRP A 102 -10.68 5.59 -7.96
C TRP A 102 -10.52 7.08 -7.56
N PRO A 103 -10.61 8.08 -8.47
CA PRO A 103 -10.54 9.48 -8.06
C PRO A 103 -11.75 9.96 -7.26
N VAL A 104 -12.88 9.25 -7.35
CA VAL A 104 -14.14 9.70 -6.70
C VAL A 104 -14.08 9.70 -5.18
N PRO A 105 -13.67 8.63 -4.48
CA PRO A 105 -13.59 8.63 -3.01
C PRO A 105 -12.67 9.73 -2.44
N PRO A 106 -11.44 9.98 -2.94
CA PRO A 106 -10.62 11.08 -2.43
C PRO A 106 -11.23 12.47 -2.71
N VAL A 107 -11.86 12.66 -3.87
CA VAL A 107 -12.56 13.94 -4.16
C VAL A 107 -13.72 14.15 -3.19
N LEU A 108 -14.54 13.13 -2.95
CA LEU A 108 -15.64 13.21 -1.96
C LEU A 108 -15.12 13.51 -0.56
N LEU A 109 -13.99 12.92 -0.15
CA LEU A 109 -13.37 13.23 1.14
C LEU A 109 -12.91 14.69 1.21
N GLY A 110 -12.22 15.19 0.17
CA GLY A 110 -11.76 16.57 0.09
C GLY A 110 -12.92 17.58 0.12
N VAL A 111 -14.00 17.32 -0.64
CA VAL A 111 -15.22 18.13 -0.61
C VAL A 111 -15.88 18.08 0.78
N GLY A 112 -15.92 16.92 1.41
CA GLY A 112 -16.45 16.77 2.77
C GLY A 112 -15.69 17.65 3.78
N PHE A 113 -14.36 17.63 3.75
CA PHE A 113 -13.55 18.50 4.60
C PHE A 113 -13.76 19.98 4.32
N PHE A 114 -13.90 20.36 3.04
CA PHE A 114 -14.22 21.75 2.67
C PHE A 114 -15.56 22.21 3.22
N LEU A 115 -16.59 21.40 3.10
CA LEU A 115 -17.93 21.72 3.61
C LEU A 115 -17.98 21.79 5.15
N LEU A 116 -17.16 20.98 5.85
CA LEU A 116 -17.13 20.96 7.31
C LEU A 116 -16.28 22.07 7.94
N GLY A 117 -15.21 22.51 7.29
CA GLY A 117 -14.28 23.46 7.89
C GLY A 117 -13.51 24.33 6.90
N GLY A 118 -14.03 24.48 5.66
CA GLY A 118 -13.45 25.32 4.62
C GLY A 118 -12.02 24.92 4.26
N TRP A 119 -11.28 25.89 3.71
CA TRP A 119 -9.90 25.65 3.26
C TRP A 119 -8.95 25.22 4.36
N HIS A 120 -9.14 25.67 5.59
CA HIS A 120 -8.27 25.27 6.69
C HIS A 120 -8.31 23.74 6.91
N LEU A 121 -9.52 23.16 7.04
CA LEU A 121 -9.65 21.73 7.24
C LEU A 121 -9.25 20.95 5.98
N THR A 122 -9.52 21.47 4.79
CA THR A 122 -9.11 20.83 3.53
C THR A 122 -7.59 20.76 3.41
N VAL A 123 -6.88 21.85 3.70
CA VAL A 123 -5.42 21.86 3.61
C VAL A 123 -4.80 20.90 4.61
N TRP A 124 -5.13 20.99 5.87
CA TRP A 124 -4.50 20.17 6.91
C TRP A 124 -5.07 18.74 6.99
N GLY A 125 -6.39 18.62 6.94
CA GLY A 125 -7.06 17.31 7.08
C GLY A 125 -6.98 16.45 5.82
N TYR A 126 -6.90 17.04 4.64
CA TYR A 126 -6.81 16.29 3.39
C TYR A 126 -5.44 16.38 2.75
N PHE A 127 -4.99 17.53 2.26
CA PHE A 127 -3.75 17.60 1.49
C PHE A 127 -2.51 17.25 2.31
N VAL A 128 -2.31 17.85 3.48
CA VAL A 128 -1.14 17.57 4.31
C VAL A 128 -1.17 16.15 4.84
N SER A 129 -2.32 15.67 5.32
CA SER A 129 -2.44 14.30 5.82
C SER A 129 -2.21 13.25 4.73
N THR A 130 -2.73 13.47 3.51
CA THR A 130 -2.51 12.60 2.36
C THR A 130 -1.06 12.59 1.93
N PHE A 131 -0.40 13.76 1.90
CA PHE A 131 1.03 13.87 1.60
C PHE A 131 1.88 13.08 2.60
N LEU A 132 1.63 13.23 3.90
CA LEU A 132 2.35 12.49 4.94
C LEU A 132 2.08 10.99 4.87
N LEU A 133 0.83 10.58 4.63
CA LEU A 133 0.47 9.19 4.45
C LEU A 133 1.20 8.56 3.25
N SER A 134 1.20 9.26 2.11
CA SER A 134 1.87 8.77 0.90
C SER A 134 3.36 8.57 1.11
N ASN A 135 4.04 9.56 1.70
CA ASN A 135 5.45 9.40 2.06
C ASN A 135 5.68 8.26 3.05
N GLY A 136 4.81 8.10 4.06
CA GLY A 136 4.86 6.96 4.97
C GLY A 136 4.77 5.62 4.25
N THR A 137 3.85 5.48 3.28
CA THR A 137 3.74 4.27 2.46
C THR A 137 4.98 4.06 1.59
N TYR A 138 5.45 5.12 0.90
CA TYR A 138 6.58 5.03 -0.02
C TYR A 138 7.93 4.79 0.69
N THR A 139 8.06 5.11 1.99
CA THR A 139 9.23 4.70 2.77
C THR A 139 9.34 3.19 2.91
N ILE A 140 8.21 2.47 2.84
CA ILE A 140 8.23 1.00 2.87
C ILE A 140 8.90 0.48 1.61
N ASN A 141 8.52 1.00 0.45
CA ASN A 141 9.11 0.59 -0.83
C ASN A 141 10.59 0.95 -0.92
N SER A 142 10.99 2.13 -0.44
CA SER A 142 12.34 2.67 -0.58
C SER A 142 13.22 2.37 0.64
N LEU A 143 13.07 3.12 1.73
CA LEU A 143 13.99 3.05 2.87
C LEU A 143 14.13 1.66 3.47
N MET A 144 13.07 0.85 3.43
CA MET A 144 13.10 -0.50 3.99
C MET A 144 13.73 -1.56 3.08
N HIS A 145 14.14 -1.17 1.87
CA HIS A 145 15.03 -1.95 1.00
C HIS A 145 16.48 -1.45 1.05
N TYR A 146 16.74 -0.25 1.64
CA TYR A 146 18.10 0.28 1.80
C TYR A 146 18.62 0.17 3.22
N PHE A 147 17.77 0.41 4.23
CA PHE A 147 18.21 0.59 5.62
C PHE A 147 17.50 -0.40 6.57
N GLY A 148 18.27 -0.97 7.48
CA GLY A 148 17.76 -1.89 8.49
C GLY A 148 18.48 -3.24 8.50
N LYS A 149 17.86 -4.22 9.14
CA LYS A 149 18.40 -5.55 9.33
C LYS A 149 17.61 -6.57 8.52
N GLN A 150 18.30 -7.39 7.71
CA GLN A 150 17.72 -8.63 7.19
C GLN A 150 17.76 -9.68 8.28
N GLN A 151 16.61 -10.12 8.73
CA GLN A 151 16.47 -11.15 9.75
C GLN A 151 16.29 -12.52 9.12
N TYR A 152 15.66 -12.55 7.96
CA TYR A 152 15.40 -13.75 7.18
C TYR A 152 16.00 -13.60 5.78
N PHE A 153 16.47 -14.69 5.23
CA PHE A 153 16.83 -14.72 3.81
C PHE A 153 15.54 -14.80 2.98
N THR A 154 15.29 -13.77 2.19
CA THR A 154 14.10 -13.60 1.34
C THR A 154 14.42 -13.62 -0.14
N GLY A 155 15.69 -13.42 -0.50
CA GLY A 155 16.15 -13.32 -1.89
C GLY A 155 16.02 -11.91 -2.47
N ASP A 156 15.58 -10.94 -1.65
CA ASP A 156 15.42 -9.53 -1.96
C ASP A 156 16.17 -8.65 -0.93
N GLU A 157 16.11 -7.33 -1.09
CA GLU A 157 16.76 -6.36 -0.21
C GLU A 157 15.88 -5.89 0.97
N SER A 158 14.71 -6.50 1.20
CA SER A 158 13.80 -6.12 2.29
C SER A 158 14.47 -6.18 3.66
N ARG A 159 14.21 -5.19 4.51
CA ARG A 159 14.86 -5.02 5.84
C ARG A 159 13.85 -4.66 6.91
N ASN A 160 14.15 -5.03 8.14
CA ASN A 160 13.43 -4.62 9.33
C ASN A 160 14.04 -3.34 9.90
N HIS A 161 13.20 -2.32 10.15
CA HIS A 161 13.65 -1.07 10.73
C HIS A 161 12.67 -0.60 11.83
N TRP A 162 13.08 -0.70 13.09
CA TRP A 162 12.21 -0.46 14.27
C TRP A 162 11.58 0.93 14.30
N PHE A 163 12.34 1.99 13.95
CA PHE A 163 11.82 3.35 13.96
C PHE A 163 10.78 3.56 12.85
N LEU A 164 11.03 3.03 11.64
CA LEU A 164 10.06 3.08 10.56
C LEU A 164 8.82 2.24 10.89
N ALA A 165 8.95 1.15 11.66
CA ALA A 165 7.81 0.38 12.12
C ALA A 165 6.85 1.19 13.01
N ILE A 166 7.37 2.12 13.86
CA ILE A 166 6.52 3.01 14.66
C ILE A 166 5.64 3.88 13.77
N ILE A 167 6.24 4.58 12.82
CA ILE A 167 5.51 5.55 11.98
C ILE A 167 4.64 4.90 10.91
N THR A 168 4.91 3.64 10.53
CA THR A 168 4.16 2.88 9.52
C THR A 168 3.22 1.84 10.11
N LEU A 169 2.94 1.89 11.43
CA LEU A 169 2.02 1.00 12.12
C LEU A 169 2.39 -0.50 12.00
N GLY A 170 3.69 -0.78 12.12
CA GLY A 170 4.24 -2.14 12.09
C GLY A 170 4.77 -2.58 10.72
N GLU A 171 4.52 -1.83 9.64
CA GLU A 171 5.01 -2.22 8.30
C GLU A 171 6.54 -2.15 8.18
N GLY A 172 7.25 -1.47 9.09
CA GLY A 172 8.71 -1.45 9.16
C GLY A 172 9.37 -2.77 9.54
N TRP A 173 8.61 -3.78 9.94
CA TRP A 173 9.08 -5.17 10.02
C TRP A 173 8.98 -5.85 8.66
N HIS A 174 9.57 -5.22 7.65
CA HIS A 174 9.32 -5.50 6.24
C HIS A 174 10.00 -6.78 5.75
N ASN A 175 11.19 -7.11 6.25
CA ASN A 175 11.84 -8.39 5.95
C ASN A 175 11.07 -9.59 6.57
N ASN A 176 10.49 -9.40 7.76
CA ASN A 176 9.59 -10.38 8.35
C ASN A 176 8.37 -10.62 7.44
N HIS A 177 7.81 -9.51 6.92
CA HIS A 177 6.66 -9.54 6.02
C HIS A 177 6.99 -10.24 4.70
N HIS A 178 8.11 -9.92 4.06
CA HIS A 178 8.55 -10.58 2.83
C HIS A 178 8.75 -12.10 3.03
N ARG A 179 9.19 -12.51 4.23
CA ARG A 179 9.33 -13.93 4.56
C ARG A 179 8.00 -14.61 4.84
N TYR A 180 7.04 -13.94 5.48
CA TYR A 180 5.78 -14.50 5.97
C TYR A 180 4.58 -13.65 5.56
N GLN A 181 4.37 -13.50 4.26
CA GLN A 181 3.37 -12.59 3.65
C GLN A 181 1.94 -12.82 4.15
N ALA A 182 1.58 -14.07 4.48
CA ALA A 182 0.26 -14.42 4.99
C ALA A 182 0.02 -14.04 6.47
N ALA A 183 1.06 -13.58 7.18
CA ALA A 183 0.91 -13.17 8.56
C ALA A 183 0.17 -11.82 8.66
N ALA A 184 -0.87 -11.75 9.50
CA ALA A 184 -1.59 -10.49 9.73
C ALA A 184 -0.78 -9.50 10.59
N ARG A 185 0.23 -9.96 11.30
CA ARG A 185 1.16 -9.17 12.10
C ARG A 185 2.57 -9.34 11.54
N ASN A 186 3.27 -8.23 11.28
CA ASN A 186 4.63 -8.27 10.73
C ASN A 186 5.71 -8.39 11.82
N GLY A 187 5.46 -7.92 13.03
CA GLY A 187 6.37 -8.12 14.17
C GLY A 187 6.10 -9.45 14.88
N PHE A 188 7.12 -10.28 15.06
CA PHE A 188 6.97 -11.63 15.65
C PHE A 188 7.52 -11.74 17.05
N PHE A 189 8.43 -10.87 17.45
CA PHE A 189 9.01 -10.85 18.78
C PHE A 189 8.29 -9.83 19.69
N TRP A 190 8.48 -9.97 21.01
CA TRP A 190 7.80 -9.12 21.98
C TRP A 190 8.12 -7.62 21.86
N TYR A 191 9.26 -7.28 21.27
CA TYR A 191 9.70 -5.90 21.00
C TYR A 191 9.31 -5.41 19.59
N GLU A 192 8.74 -6.28 18.77
CA GLU A 192 8.23 -5.97 17.44
C GLU A 192 6.71 -5.79 17.52
N TYR A 193 6.27 -4.57 17.49
CA TYR A 193 4.84 -4.19 17.59
C TYR A 193 4.14 -4.09 16.24
#